data_8b61867781838252155d912d21ece0fd
#
_entry.id   8b61867781838252155d912d21ece0fd
#
_cell.length_a   1.000
_cell.length_b   1.000
_cell.length_c   1.000
_cell.angle_alpha   90.00
_cell.angle_beta   90.00
_cell.angle_gamma   90.00
#
_symmetry.space_group_name_H-M   'P 1'
#
loop_
_entity.id
_entity.type
_entity.pdbx_description
1 polymer ?
#
loop_
_entity_poly.entity_id
_entity_poly.type
_entity_poly.pdbx_seq_one_letter_code
_entity_poly.pdbx_strand_id
1 'polypeptide(L)'
;MPETGLLLQMLVMLLAIGAFAGVLAGLLGVGGGIILVPAFFYAFQVLGYDGPQLMQVCLATSLATIVVTSVRSVLSHNKKGAVDWEILRSWAIGIGIGAVFGMLLASSLRSITLQAIFGCLGVVIGLYMGFGRSEWRLGQEMPKGVKRAMLSPTVGFLSVLMGIGGGSFGVPLMSLF
;
A
#
# COMPACT_ATOMS: atom_id res chain seq x y z
N MET A 1 -27.21 2.89 18.32
CA MET A 1 -25.87 3.48 18.42
C MET A 1 -24.94 2.39 18.93
N PRO A 2 -23.77 2.18 18.35
CA PRO A 2 -22.83 1.21 18.94
C PRO A 2 -22.56 1.62 20.39
N GLU A 3 -22.62 0.67 21.31
CA GLU A 3 -22.32 0.93 22.70
C GLU A 3 -20.92 1.52 22.83
N THR A 4 -20.72 2.49 23.68
CA THR A 4 -19.41 3.14 23.91
C THR A 4 -18.31 2.12 24.20
N GLY A 5 -18.65 0.97 24.78
CA GLY A 5 -17.75 -0.17 24.98
C GLY A 5 -17.24 -0.80 23.68
N LEU A 6 -18.11 -0.98 22.69
CA LEU A 6 -17.74 -1.53 21.38
C LEU A 6 -16.79 -0.58 20.63
N LEU A 7 -17.09 0.72 20.66
CA LEU A 7 -16.24 1.74 20.04
C LEU A 7 -14.85 1.78 20.70
N LEU A 8 -14.78 1.69 22.01
CA LEU A 8 -13.51 1.66 22.72
C LEU A 8 -12.71 0.39 22.41
N GLN A 9 -13.37 -0.76 22.34
CA GLN A 9 -12.75 -2.02 21.95
C GLN A 9 -12.19 -1.97 20.51
N MET A 10 -12.96 -1.42 19.57
CA MET A 10 -12.51 -1.19 18.21
C MET A 10 -11.28 -0.29 18.16
N LEU A 11 -11.32 0.83 18.89
CA LEU A 11 -10.20 1.76 18.93
C LEU A 11 -8.93 1.10 19.46
N VAL A 12 -9.01 0.40 20.58
CA VAL A 12 -7.86 -0.30 21.19
C VAL A 12 -7.32 -1.37 20.25
N MET A 13 -8.19 -2.15 19.63
CA MET A 13 -7.80 -3.20 18.68
C MET A 13 -7.11 -2.62 17.44
N LEU A 14 -7.66 -1.55 16.85
CA LEU A 14 -7.06 -0.91 15.68
C LEU A 14 -5.72 -0.25 16.02
N LEU A 15 -5.58 0.36 17.20
CA LEU A 15 -4.30 0.91 17.66
C LEU A 15 -3.25 -0.19 17.88
N ALA A 16 -3.61 -1.31 18.51
CA ALA A 16 -2.71 -2.44 18.71
C ALA A 16 -2.25 -3.04 17.37
N ILE A 17 -3.18 -3.27 16.43
CA ILE A 17 -2.88 -3.74 15.08
C ILE A 17 -1.97 -2.75 14.34
N GLY A 18 -2.30 -1.45 14.41
CA GLY A 18 -1.52 -0.40 13.75
C GLY A 18 -0.09 -0.31 14.31
N ALA A 19 0.07 -0.40 15.63
CA ALA A 19 1.39 -0.39 16.27
C ALA A 19 2.23 -1.63 15.86
N PHE A 20 1.64 -2.82 15.93
CA PHE A 20 2.32 -4.06 15.55
C PHE A 20 2.68 -4.09 14.06
N ALA A 21 1.71 -3.78 13.20
CA ALA A 21 1.93 -3.70 11.75
C ALA A 21 2.95 -2.61 11.38
N GLY A 22 2.93 -1.48 12.07
CA GLY A 22 3.88 -0.38 11.87
C GLY A 22 5.33 -0.78 12.19
N VAL A 23 5.54 -1.51 13.29
CA VAL A 23 6.86 -2.03 13.66
C VAL A 23 7.35 -3.05 12.61
N LEU A 24 6.52 -4.02 12.24
CA LEU A 24 6.87 -5.02 11.23
C LEU A 24 7.14 -4.39 9.86
N ALA A 25 6.27 -3.47 9.43
CA ALA A 25 6.45 -2.77 8.17
C ALA A 25 7.73 -1.93 8.13
N GLY A 26 8.07 -1.29 9.25
CA GLY A 26 9.31 -0.52 9.42
C GLY A 26 10.55 -1.39 9.37
N LEU A 27 10.52 -2.56 10.02
CA LEU A 27 11.64 -3.51 10.03
C LEU A 27 11.86 -4.18 8.67
N LEU A 28 10.78 -4.57 8.01
CA LEU A 28 10.85 -5.29 6.73
C LEU A 28 10.99 -4.35 5.52
N GLY A 29 10.71 -3.06 5.67
CA GLY A 29 10.74 -2.09 4.57
C GLY A 29 9.70 -2.36 3.47
N VAL A 30 8.71 -3.22 3.73
CA VAL A 30 7.74 -3.71 2.73
C VAL A 30 6.56 -2.77 2.55
N GLY A 31 6.44 -1.73 3.40
CA GLY A 31 5.25 -0.87 3.43
C GLY A 31 4.10 -1.49 4.24
N GLY A 32 3.38 -0.65 4.98
CA GLY A 32 2.40 -1.10 5.99
C GLY A 32 1.20 -1.88 5.43
N GLY A 33 0.78 -1.62 4.20
CA GLY A 33 -0.48 -2.14 3.65
C GLY A 33 -0.54 -3.65 3.51
N ILE A 34 0.57 -4.32 3.19
CA ILE A 34 0.59 -5.80 3.09
C ILE A 34 0.19 -6.45 4.42
N ILE A 35 0.54 -5.82 5.54
CA ILE A 35 0.22 -6.32 6.88
C ILE A 35 -1.10 -5.76 7.37
N LEU A 36 -1.36 -4.46 7.12
CA LEU A 36 -2.56 -3.77 7.62
C LEU A 36 -3.85 -4.29 7.00
N VAL A 37 -3.86 -4.56 5.69
CA VAL A 37 -5.10 -4.98 5.00
C VAL A 37 -5.61 -6.33 5.52
N PRO A 38 -4.81 -7.41 5.59
CA PRO A 38 -5.27 -8.66 6.19
C PRO A 38 -5.61 -8.52 7.68
N ALA A 39 -4.84 -7.73 8.42
CA ALA A 39 -5.09 -7.50 9.84
C ALA A 39 -6.43 -6.77 10.06
N PHE A 40 -6.74 -5.74 9.27
CA PHE A 40 -8.05 -5.08 9.31
C PHE A 40 -9.18 -6.00 8.86
N PHE A 41 -8.93 -6.82 7.83
CA PHE A 41 -9.92 -7.78 7.36
C PHE A 41 -10.34 -8.74 8.47
N TYR A 42 -9.37 -9.33 9.15
CA TYR A 42 -9.61 -10.21 10.30
C TYR A 42 -10.25 -9.46 11.48
N ALA A 43 -9.76 -8.26 11.79
CA ALA A 43 -10.26 -7.44 12.87
C ALA A 43 -11.76 -7.09 12.70
N PHE A 44 -12.14 -6.65 11.50
CA PHE A 44 -13.53 -6.29 11.21
C PHE A 44 -14.44 -7.52 11.24
N GLN A 45 -13.99 -8.69 10.80
CA GLN A 45 -14.75 -9.93 10.93
C GLN A 45 -15.00 -10.30 12.39
N VAL A 46 -13.96 -10.24 13.24
CA VAL A 46 -14.09 -10.52 14.68
C VAL A 46 -15.06 -9.54 15.37
N LEU A 47 -15.13 -8.31 14.88
CA LEU A 47 -16.07 -7.29 15.37
C LEU A 47 -17.49 -7.43 14.80
N GLY A 48 -17.76 -8.48 14.00
CA GLY A 48 -19.06 -8.73 13.40
C GLY A 48 -19.37 -7.89 12.16
N TYR A 49 -18.40 -7.20 11.58
CA TYR A 49 -18.55 -6.52 10.30
C TYR A 49 -18.29 -7.50 9.15
N ASP A 50 -19.34 -8.19 8.73
CA ASP A 50 -19.29 -9.16 7.65
C ASP A 50 -20.21 -8.69 6.51
N GLY A 51 -19.68 -7.84 5.65
CA GLY A 51 -20.44 -7.20 4.57
C GLY A 51 -19.84 -7.45 3.19
N PRO A 52 -20.63 -7.30 2.12
CA PRO A 52 -20.17 -7.52 0.75
C PRO A 52 -19.06 -6.59 0.30
N GLN A 53 -18.78 -5.52 1.04
CA GLN A 53 -17.78 -4.50 0.76
C GLN A 53 -16.65 -4.47 1.80
N LEU A 54 -16.51 -5.55 2.60
CA LEU A 54 -15.52 -5.59 3.70
C LEU A 54 -14.10 -5.33 3.20
N MET A 55 -13.70 -5.94 2.08
CA MET A 55 -12.35 -5.76 1.53
C MET A 55 -12.10 -4.32 1.08
N GLN A 56 -13.10 -3.65 0.47
CA GLN A 56 -13.01 -2.24 0.09
C GLN A 56 -12.78 -1.35 1.33
N VAL A 57 -13.49 -1.62 2.42
CA VAL A 57 -13.31 -0.88 3.70
C VAL A 57 -11.89 -1.09 4.24
N CYS A 58 -11.38 -2.31 4.21
CA CYS A 58 -10.00 -2.61 4.64
C CYS A 58 -8.96 -1.86 3.80
N LEU A 59 -9.11 -1.88 2.47
CA LEU A 59 -8.24 -1.15 1.55
C LEU A 59 -8.29 0.36 1.81
N ALA A 60 -9.48 0.93 1.94
CA ALA A 60 -9.67 2.36 2.21
C ALA A 60 -9.06 2.78 3.56
N THR A 61 -9.27 1.99 4.61
CA THR A 61 -8.70 2.25 5.95
C THR A 61 -7.18 2.17 5.92
N SER A 62 -6.62 1.17 5.23
CA SER A 62 -5.17 1.05 5.04
C SER A 62 -4.60 2.25 4.28
N LEU A 63 -5.22 2.64 3.16
CA LEU A 63 -4.78 3.80 2.37
C LEU A 63 -4.86 5.11 3.17
N ALA A 64 -5.93 5.32 3.94
CA ALA A 64 -6.05 6.49 4.81
C ALA A 64 -4.91 6.56 5.84
N THR A 65 -4.58 5.43 6.46
CA THR A 65 -3.45 5.32 7.40
C THR A 65 -2.13 5.64 6.70
N ILE A 66 -1.95 5.14 5.47
CA ILE A 66 -0.73 5.35 4.67
C ILE A 66 -0.57 6.81 4.26
N VAL A 67 -1.63 7.53 3.96
CA VAL A 67 -1.55 8.98 3.68
C VAL A 67 -0.89 9.71 4.85
N VAL A 68 -1.34 9.46 6.07
CA VAL A 68 -0.78 10.09 7.28
C VAL A 68 0.67 9.69 7.52
N THR A 69 0.97 8.40 7.40
CA THR A 69 2.33 7.87 7.63
C THR A 69 3.32 8.31 6.55
N SER A 70 2.88 8.39 5.29
CA SER A 70 3.72 8.82 4.17
C SER A 70 4.11 10.29 4.28
N VAL A 71 3.20 11.18 4.71
CA VAL A 71 3.53 12.58 4.99
C VAL A 71 4.63 12.67 6.05
N ARG A 72 4.49 11.93 7.15
CA ARG A 72 5.52 11.89 8.21
C ARG A 72 6.85 11.34 7.69
N SER A 73 6.81 10.29 6.87
CA SER A 73 7.99 9.69 6.25
C SER A 73 8.71 10.69 5.35
N VAL A 74 7.99 11.36 4.45
CA VAL A 74 8.58 12.38 3.57
C VAL A 74 9.22 13.50 4.37
N LEU A 75 8.55 14.02 5.40
CA LEU A 75 9.11 15.08 6.26
C LEU A 75 10.39 14.62 6.97
N SER A 76 10.44 13.38 7.44
CA SER A 76 11.61 12.81 8.11
C SER A 76 12.79 12.63 7.15
N HIS A 77 12.54 12.09 5.95
CA HIS A 77 13.58 11.91 4.93
C HIS A 77 14.04 13.24 4.33
N ASN A 78 13.14 14.21 4.19
CA ASN A 78 13.48 15.55 3.69
C ASN A 78 14.46 16.27 4.64
N LYS A 79 14.28 16.12 5.97
CA LYS A 79 15.22 16.68 6.97
C LYS A 79 16.64 16.12 6.82
N LYS A 80 16.77 14.90 6.27
CA LYS A 80 18.06 14.24 6.01
C LYS A 80 18.61 14.52 4.60
N GLY A 81 17.94 15.35 3.80
CA GLY A 81 18.31 15.63 2.42
C GLY A 81 18.16 14.44 1.46
N ALA A 82 17.40 13.41 1.86
CA ALA A 82 17.27 12.16 1.11
C ALA A 82 16.07 12.14 0.14
N VAL A 83 15.34 13.26 -0.01
CA VAL A 83 14.18 13.36 -0.91
C VAL A 83 14.59 14.03 -2.21
N ASP A 84 14.49 13.30 -3.30
CA ASP A 84 14.60 13.87 -4.65
C ASP A 84 13.22 14.38 -5.11
N TRP A 85 13.04 15.70 -5.02
CA TRP A 85 11.80 16.38 -5.37
C TRP A 85 11.49 16.36 -6.87
N GLU A 86 12.51 16.27 -7.73
CA GLU A 86 12.31 16.22 -9.18
C GLU A 86 11.71 14.87 -9.57
N ILE A 87 12.27 13.78 -9.05
CA ILE A 87 11.73 12.44 -9.25
C ILE A 87 10.32 12.37 -8.68
N LEU A 88 10.11 12.80 -7.43
CA LEU A 88 8.81 12.74 -6.77
C LEU A 88 7.73 13.46 -7.57
N ARG A 89 7.95 14.69 -7.98
CA ARG A 89 6.98 15.48 -8.77
C ARG A 89 6.70 14.85 -10.13
N SER A 90 7.75 14.33 -10.76
CA SER A 90 7.62 13.75 -12.10
C SER A 90 6.84 12.44 -12.12
N TRP A 91 6.85 11.68 -11.02
CA TRP A 91 6.11 10.42 -10.88
C TRP A 91 4.74 10.61 -10.26
N ALA A 92 4.55 11.62 -9.40
CA ALA A 92 3.32 11.84 -8.63
C ALA A 92 2.06 11.94 -9.50
N ILE A 93 2.14 12.63 -10.64
CA ILE A 93 1.00 12.79 -11.56
C ILE A 93 0.55 11.43 -12.11
N GLY A 94 1.49 10.64 -12.61
CA GLY A 94 1.19 9.31 -13.14
C GLY A 94 0.65 8.37 -12.07
N ILE A 95 1.28 8.34 -10.90
CA ILE A 95 0.81 7.55 -9.76
C ILE A 95 -0.61 7.98 -9.36
N GLY A 96 -0.89 9.29 -9.31
CA GLY A 96 -2.22 9.81 -9.01
C GLY A 96 -3.28 9.37 -10.01
N ILE A 97 -2.99 9.43 -11.31
CA ILE A 97 -3.89 8.95 -12.37
C ILE A 97 -4.14 7.45 -12.18
N GLY A 98 -3.09 6.65 -12.00
CA GLY A 98 -3.22 5.22 -11.78
C GLY A 98 -4.02 4.89 -10.51
N ALA A 99 -3.84 5.65 -9.44
CA ALA A 99 -4.59 5.49 -8.19
C ALA A 99 -6.08 5.74 -8.39
N VAL A 100 -6.46 6.75 -9.16
CA VAL A 100 -7.88 7.03 -9.49
C VAL A 100 -8.49 5.84 -10.25
N PHE A 101 -7.82 5.32 -11.28
CA PHE A 101 -8.31 4.16 -12.01
C PHE A 101 -8.37 2.91 -11.12
N GLY A 102 -7.37 2.69 -10.25
CA GLY A 102 -7.38 1.61 -9.28
C GLY A 102 -8.56 1.69 -8.31
N MET A 103 -8.88 2.89 -7.83
CA MET A 103 -10.02 3.13 -6.94
C MET A 103 -11.36 2.86 -7.65
N LEU A 104 -11.53 3.34 -8.89
CA LEU A 104 -12.73 3.08 -9.67
C LEU A 104 -12.94 1.59 -9.91
N LEU A 105 -11.87 0.86 -10.24
CA LEU A 105 -11.95 -0.58 -10.40
C LEU A 105 -12.27 -1.28 -9.08
N ALA A 106 -11.56 -0.92 -7.98
CA ALA A 106 -11.77 -1.53 -6.67
C ALA A 106 -13.21 -1.34 -6.16
N SER A 107 -13.82 -0.17 -6.45
CA SER A 107 -15.22 0.10 -6.06
C SER A 107 -16.24 -0.74 -6.81
N SER A 108 -15.92 -1.18 -8.04
CA SER A 108 -16.81 -1.99 -8.88
C SER A 108 -16.66 -3.50 -8.67
N LEU A 109 -15.56 -3.93 -8.05
CA LEU A 109 -15.27 -5.35 -7.84
C LEU A 109 -15.93 -5.87 -6.55
N ARG A 110 -16.23 -7.17 -6.53
CA ARG A 110 -16.67 -7.87 -5.34
C ARG A 110 -15.51 -8.05 -4.35
N SER A 111 -15.83 -8.05 -3.05
CA SER A 111 -14.85 -8.27 -1.97
C SER A 111 -13.97 -9.52 -2.19
N ILE A 112 -14.59 -10.63 -2.60
CA ILE A 112 -13.86 -11.89 -2.89
C ILE A 112 -12.85 -11.75 -4.05
N THR A 113 -13.19 -11.00 -5.07
CA THR A 113 -12.29 -10.75 -6.21
C THR A 113 -11.11 -9.88 -5.79
N LEU A 114 -11.35 -8.85 -4.97
CA LEU A 114 -10.29 -8.02 -4.41
C LEU A 114 -9.37 -8.79 -3.47
N GLN A 115 -9.91 -9.73 -2.67
CA GLN A 115 -9.11 -10.62 -1.84
C GLN A 115 -8.19 -11.51 -2.70
N ALA A 116 -8.73 -12.08 -3.79
CA ALA A 116 -7.93 -12.90 -4.71
C ALA A 116 -6.82 -12.08 -5.38
N ILE A 117 -7.13 -10.86 -5.86
CA ILE A 117 -6.13 -9.95 -6.45
C ILE A 117 -5.05 -9.61 -5.40
N PHE A 118 -5.47 -9.21 -4.19
CA PHE A 118 -4.56 -8.91 -3.09
C PHE A 118 -3.63 -10.10 -2.76
N GLY A 119 -4.21 -11.30 -2.64
CA GLY A 119 -3.47 -12.51 -2.34
C GLY A 119 -2.46 -12.87 -3.45
N CYS A 120 -2.89 -12.87 -4.71
CA CYS A 120 -2.00 -13.15 -5.84
C CYS A 120 -0.84 -12.14 -5.92
N LEU A 121 -1.13 -10.85 -5.85
CA LEU A 121 -0.11 -9.82 -5.89
C LEU A 121 0.81 -9.89 -4.66
N GLY A 122 0.27 -10.18 -3.48
CA GLY A 122 1.04 -10.39 -2.25
C GLY A 122 2.03 -11.54 -2.37
N VAL A 123 1.61 -12.68 -2.94
CA VAL A 123 2.49 -13.83 -3.22
C VAL A 123 3.58 -13.44 -4.22
N VAL A 124 3.25 -12.75 -5.30
CA VAL A 124 4.24 -12.30 -6.30
C VAL A 124 5.30 -11.39 -5.66
N ILE A 125 4.87 -10.40 -4.86
CA ILE A 125 5.80 -9.52 -4.16
C ILE A 125 6.63 -10.29 -3.13
N GLY A 126 6.01 -11.17 -2.36
CA GLY A 126 6.70 -11.98 -1.36
C GLY A 126 7.76 -12.90 -1.99
N LEU A 127 7.44 -13.55 -3.10
CA LEU A 127 8.40 -14.35 -3.86
C LEU A 127 9.53 -13.49 -4.44
N TYR A 128 9.20 -12.33 -5.00
CA TYR A 128 10.21 -11.40 -5.50
C TYR A 128 11.16 -10.92 -4.39
N MET A 129 10.63 -10.59 -3.21
CA MET A 129 11.45 -10.13 -2.09
C MET A 129 12.25 -11.27 -1.44
N GLY A 130 11.72 -12.50 -1.42
CA GLY A 130 12.39 -13.66 -0.84
C GLY A 130 13.46 -14.28 -1.75
N PHE A 131 13.22 -14.31 -3.05
CA PHE A 131 14.08 -14.98 -4.04
C PHE A 131 14.72 -14.03 -5.05
N GLY A 132 14.30 -12.76 -5.07
CA GLY A 132 14.87 -11.75 -5.97
C GLY A 132 16.33 -11.50 -5.63
N ARG A 133 17.20 -11.61 -6.65
CA ARG A 133 18.61 -11.30 -6.51
C ARG A 133 18.83 -9.82 -6.80
N SER A 134 19.68 -9.17 -6.02
CA SER A 134 20.08 -7.77 -6.21
C SER A 134 20.79 -7.51 -7.56
N GLU A 135 21.12 -8.57 -8.28
CA GLU A 135 21.75 -8.52 -9.60
C GLU A 135 20.75 -8.35 -10.76
N TRP A 136 19.45 -8.46 -10.50
CA TRP A 136 18.40 -8.29 -11.51
C TRP A 136 18.16 -6.80 -11.77
N ARG A 137 19.14 -6.15 -12.40
CA ARG A 137 19.00 -4.76 -12.84
C ARG A 137 18.55 -4.74 -14.31
N LEU A 138 17.40 -4.14 -14.57
CA LEU A 138 16.86 -3.91 -15.92
C LEU A 138 17.43 -2.66 -16.58
N GLY A 139 18.11 -1.79 -15.81
CA GLY A 139 18.73 -0.57 -16.31
C GLY A 139 19.68 0.07 -15.29
N GLN A 140 20.48 1.02 -15.76
CA GLN A 140 21.42 1.81 -14.93
C GLN A 140 20.89 3.20 -14.61
N GLU A 141 19.75 3.59 -15.20
CA GLU A 141 19.14 4.89 -15.02
C GLU A 141 17.63 4.75 -14.78
N MET A 142 17.07 5.65 -13.96
CA MET A 142 15.65 5.77 -13.75
C MET A 142 14.89 5.98 -15.07
N PRO A 143 13.74 5.31 -15.28
CA PRO A 143 12.95 5.45 -16.50
C PRO A 143 12.53 6.91 -16.72
N LYS A 144 12.86 7.43 -17.90
CA LYS A 144 12.49 8.77 -18.35
C LYS A 144 11.50 8.71 -19.52
N GLY A 145 10.79 9.79 -19.78
CA GLY A 145 9.90 9.91 -20.94
C GLY A 145 8.74 8.91 -20.93
N VAL A 146 8.57 8.19 -22.05
CA VAL A 146 7.44 7.26 -22.27
C VAL A 146 7.44 6.09 -21.28
N LYS A 147 8.59 5.53 -20.96
CA LYS A 147 8.69 4.43 -19.97
C LYS A 147 8.17 4.85 -18.59
N ARG A 148 8.52 6.08 -18.14
CA ARG A 148 7.98 6.65 -16.90
C ARG A 148 6.47 6.84 -16.98
N ALA A 149 5.97 7.38 -18.12
CA ALA A 149 4.56 7.65 -18.31
C ALA A 149 3.69 6.39 -18.27
N MET A 150 4.25 5.23 -18.59
CA MET A 150 3.55 3.94 -18.48
C MET A 150 3.72 3.27 -17.10
N LEU A 151 4.91 3.36 -16.52
CA LEU A 151 5.21 2.70 -15.24
C LEU A 151 4.55 3.40 -14.05
N SER A 152 4.54 4.73 -14.02
CA SER A 152 4.00 5.47 -12.88
C SER A 152 2.49 5.24 -12.66
N PRO A 153 1.60 5.22 -13.68
CA PRO A 153 0.20 4.87 -13.46
C PRO A 153 0.02 3.41 -13.04
N THR A 154 0.82 2.49 -13.56
CA THR A 154 0.75 1.08 -13.18
C THR A 154 1.07 0.89 -11.69
N VAL A 155 2.10 1.58 -11.20
CA VAL A 155 2.44 1.57 -9.77
C VAL A 155 1.29 2.12 -8.93
N GLY A 156 0.70 3.26 -9.32
CA GLY A 156 -0.44 3.84 -8.61
C GLY A 156 -1.65 2.92 -8.58
N PHE A 157 -1.99 2.33 -9.72
CA PHE A 157 -3.10 1.39 -9.89
C PHE A 157 -2.95 0.15 -8.99
N LEU A 158 -1.82 -0.53 -9.07
CA LEU A 158 -1.56 -1.72 -8.26
C LEU A 158 -1.48 -1.39 -6.76
N SER A 159 -0.92 -0.23 -6.41
CA SER A 159 -0.82 0.23 -5.01
C SER A 159 -2.19 0.40 -4.36
N VAL A 160 -3.17 0.92 -5.09
CA VAL A 160 -4.54 1.09 -4.58
C VAL A 160 -5.25 -0.26 -4.46
N LEU A 161 -5.13 -1.15 -5.46
CA LEU A 161 -5.73 -2.49 -5.41
C LEU A 161 -5.22 -3.34 -4.24
N MET A 162 -3.99 -3.08 -3.80
CA MET A 162 -3.40 -3.73 -2.63
C MET A 162 -3.52 -2.92 -1.33
N GLY A 163 -3.99 -1.66 -1.38
CA GLY A 163 -4.03 -0.83 -0.20
C GLY A 163 -2.66 -0.54 0.43
N ILE A 164 -1.58 -0.54 -0.35
CA ILE A 164 -0.19 -0.52 0.14
C ILE A 164 0.47 0.85 0.02
N GLY A 165 -0.08 1.76 -0.79
CA GLY A 165 0.43 3.13 -0.91
C GLY A 165 1.78 3.28 -1.63
N GLY A 166 2.11 2.41 -2.56
CA GLY A 166 3.24 2.57 -3.50
C GLY A 166 4.61 2.13 -2.98
N GLY A 167 4.83 2.05 -1.67
CA GLY A 167 6.15 1.72 -1.11
C GLY A 167 6.65 0.34 -1.52
N SER A 168 5.79 -0.67 -1.43
CA SER A 168 6.15 -2.06 -1.75
C SER A 168 6.39 -2.33 -3.23
N PHE A 169 5.83 -1.49 -4.11
CA PHE A 169 6.13 -1.55 -5.54
C PHE A 169 7.26 -0.60 -5.93
N GLY A 170 7.34 0.56 -5.27
CA GLY A 170 8.36 1.55 -5.54
C GLY A 170 9.76 1.04 -5.23
N VAL A 171 9.96 0.36 -4.10
CA VAL A 171 11.27 -0.17 -3.72
C VAL A 171 11.76 -1.25 -4.69
N PRO A 172 11.00 -2.33 -5.01
CA PRO A 172 11.41 -3.29 -6.02
C PRO A 172 11.63 -2.66 -7.40
N LEU A 173 10.74 -1.74 -7.80
CA LEU A 173 10.88 -1.07 -9.09
C LEU A 173 12.15 -0.21 -9.14
N MET A 174 12.44 0.54 -8.09
CA MET A 174 13.67 1.35 -8.03
C MET A 174 14.93 0.50 -7.91
N SER A 175 14.87 -0.69 -7.33
CA SER A 175 16.02 -1.60 -7.26
C SER A 175 16.35 -2.27 -8.61
N LEU A 176 15.39 -2.26 -9.55
CA LEU A 176 15.60 -2.78 -10.91
C LEU A 176 16.30 -1.74 -11.84
N PHE A 177 16.36 -0.48 -11.44
CA PHE A 177 16.96 0.63 -12.18
C PHE A 177 18.04 1.33 -11.37
#